data_2ca04653aec825719c1c0585a571e1be
#
_entry.id   2ca04653aec825719c1c0585a571e1be
#
_cell.length_a   1.000
_cell.length_b   1.000
_cell.length_c   1.000
_cell.angle_alpha   90.00
_cell.angle_beta   90.00
_cell.angle_gamma   90.00
#
_symmetry.space_group_name_H-M   'P 1'
#
loop_
_entity.id
_entity.type
_entity.pdbx_description
1 polymer ?
#
loop_
_entity_poly.entity_id
_entity_poly.type
_entity_poly.pdbx_seq_one_letter_code
_entity_poly.pdbx_strand_id
1 'polypeptide(L)'
;MSSNTSLKVLPIQIKKQRIQAKEQTDTLKIEYSRDKNITDFGKATLIDRYLLPGEKFQDMFMRVAKCYSDNDAHAQRIYDYISKMWFMPATPVLSNGGAKRGLPISCFLNTVQDSLEGILSTWGENVWLA
;
A
#
# COMPACT_ATOMS: atom_id res chain seq x y z
N MET A 1 -35.21 11.55 38.67
CA MET A 1 -35.71 11.50 37.31
C MET A 1 -34.49 11.58 36.39
N SER A 2 -34.02 10.44 35.93
CA SER A 2 -32.79 10.32 35.14
C SER A 2 -33.21 9.99 33.71
N SER A 3 -33.05 10.93 32.81
CA SER A 3 -33.34 10.75 31.37
C SER A 3 -32.14 10.16 30.66
N ASN A 4 -32.22 8.87 30.41
CA ASN A 4 -31.23 8.10 29.66
C ASN A 4 -31.46 8.35 28.17
N THR A 5 -30.72 9.28 27.56
CA THR A 5 -30.75 9.54 26.11
C THR A 5 -29.83 8.56 25.43
N SER A 6 -30.37 7.43 25.03
CA SER A 6 -29.66 6.44 24.19
C SER A 6 -29.47 6.99 22.80
N LEU A 7 -28.21 7.32 22.44
CA LEU A 7 -27.82 7.66 21.06
C LEU A 7 -27.95 6.40 20.20
N LYS A 8 -29.01 6.33 19.41
CA LYS A 8 -29.15 5.32 18.34
C LYS A 8 -28.16 5.63 17.24
N VAL A 9 -27.07 4.88 17.21
CA VAL A 9 -26.15 4.86 16.08
C VAL A 9 -26.87 4.18 14.92
N LEU A 10 -27.24 4.95 13.90
CA LEU A 10 -27.80 4.41 12.66
C LEU A 10 -26.73 3.62 11.92
N PRO A 11 -26.97 2.37 11.51
CA PRO A 11 -26.04 1.62 10.71
C PRO A 11 -25.87 2.29 9.35
N ILE A 12 -24.63 2.68 9.02
CA ILE A 12 -24.28 3.16 7.68
C ILE A 12 -24.45 1.97 6.74
N GLN A 13 -25.54 1.95 6.00
CA GLN A 13 -25.76 1.03 4.90
C GLN A 13 -24.85 1.46 3.74
N ILE A 14 -23.65 0.90 3.69
CA ILE A 14 -22.81 0.96 2.50
C ILE A 14 -23.53 0.13 1.43
N LYS A 15 -24.32 0.79 0.57
CA LYS A 15 -24.82 0.18 -0.65
C LYS A 15 -23.61 -0.24 -1.48
N LYS A 16 -23.28 -1.53 -1.44
CA LYS A 16 -22.43 -2.16 -2.45
C LYS A 16 -23.16 -2.04 -3.79
N GLN A 17 -23.01 -0.94 -4.48
CA GLN A 17 -23.30 -0.88 -5.91
C GLN A 17 -22.24 -1.76 -6.58
N ARG A 18 -22.60 -3.00 -6.84
CA ARG A 18 -21.92 -3.83 -7.83
C ARG A 18 -22.10 -3.10 -9.17
N ILE A 19 -21.12 -2.27 -9.52
CA ILE A 19 -20.92 -1.86 -10.89
C ILE A 19 -20.58 -3.17 -11.60
N GLN A 20 -21.48 -3.67 -12.44
CA GLN A 20 -21.17 -4.71 -13.40
C GLN A 20 -20.18 -4.08 -14.39
N ALA A 21 -18.91 -4.16 -14.07
CA ALA A 21 -17.85 -3.92 -15.04
C ALA A 21 -18.00 -5.03 -16.09
N LYS A 22 -18.37 -4.66 -17.32
CA LYS A 22 -18.15 -5.49 -18.50
C LYS A 22 -16.72 -6.03 -18.38
N GLU A 23 -16.58 -7.34 -18.35
CA GLU A 23 -15.31 -8.04 -18.52
C GLU A 23 -14.69 -7.66 -19.87
N GLN A 24 -14.00 -6.56 -19.87
CA GLN A 24 -12.95 -6.32 -20.84
C GLN A 24 -11.72 -6.96 -20.22
N THR A 25 -11.41 -8.17 -20.62
CA THR A 25 -10.14 -8.84 -20.32
C THR A 25 -9.03 -8.12 -21.07
N ASP A 26 -8.72 -6.89 -20.65
CA ASP A 26 -7.49 -6.23 -21.03
C ASP A 26 -6.36 -6.95 -20.30
N THR A 27 -5.70 -7.86 -21.04
CA THR A 27 -4.52 -8.56 -20.55
C THR A 27 -3.46 -7.52 -20.20
N LEU A 28 -3.10 -7.44 -18.92
CA LEU A 28 -2.06 -6.56 -18.41
C LEU A 28 -0.76 -6.78 -19.17
N LYS A 29 -0.15 -5.71 -19.66
CA LYS A 29 1.09 -5.73 -20.45
C LYS A 29 2.25 -5.28 -19.60
N ILE A 30 3.29 -6.11 -19.51
CA ILE A 30 4.54 -5.79 -18.83
C ILE A 30 5.60 -5.51 -19.90
N GLU A 31 6.21 -4.33 -19.83
CA GLU A 31 7.24 -3.86 -20.77
C GLU A 31 8.64 -3.94 -20.15
N TYR A 32 9.27 -5.10 -20.23
CA TYR A 32 10.61 -5.32 -19.66
C TYR A 32 11.69 -4.40 -20.26
N SER A 33 11.50 -3.89 -21.48
CA SER A 33 12.41 -2.92 -22.10
C SER A 33 12.57 -1.63 -21.29
N ARG A 34 11.63 -1.33 -20.38
CA ARG A 34 11.68 -0.15 -19.50
C ARG A 34 12.71 -0.26 -18.40
N ASP A 35 13.34 -1.43 -18.18
CA ASP A 35 14.47 -1.60 -17.25
C ASP A 35 15.65 -0.68 -17.58
N LYS A 36 15.76 -0.22 -18.82
CA LYS A 36 16.73 0.79 -19.25
C LYS A 36 16.54 2.17 -18.59
N ASN A 37 15.34 2.46 -18.09
CA ASN A 37 15.03 3.71 -17.39
C ASN A 37 15.54 3.71 -15.94
N ILE A 38 15.90 2.53 -15.40
CA ILE A 38 16.39 2.37 -14.04
C ILE A 38 17.92 2.50 -14.10
N THR A 39 18.48 3.44 -13.31
CA THR A 39 19.92 3.59 -13.17
C THR A 39 20.56 2.36 -12.53
N ASP A 40 21.87 2.15 -12.70
CA ASP A 40 22.56 1.02 -12.08
C ASP A 40 22.47 1.04 -10.56
N PHE A 41 22.57 2.23 -9.94
CA PHE A 41 22.33 2.41 -8.51
C PHE A 41 20.90 2.04 -8.11
N GLY A 42 19.90 2.46 -8.92
CA GLY A 42 18.50 2.09 -8.72
C GLY A 42 18.29 0.57 -8.77
N LYS A 43 18.87 -0.10 -9.76
CA LYS A 43 18.81 -1.57 -9.88
C LYS A 43 19.40 -2.27 -8.66
N ALA A 44 20.59 -1.85 -8.21
CA ALA A 44 21.22 -2.40 -7.03
C ALA A 44 20.34 -2.24 -5.78
N THR A 45 19.75 -1.05 -5.59
CA THR A 45 18.85 -0.76 -4.47
C THR A 45 17.56 -1.60 -4.54
N LEU A 46 16.98 -1.77 -5.72
CA LEU A 46 15.77 -2.57 -5.91
C LEU A 46 16.03 -4.05 -5.61
N ILE A 47 17.18 -4.59 -6.03
CA ILE A 47 17.59 -5.97 -5.74
C ILE A 47 17.78 -6.18 -4.24
N ASP A 48 18.43 -5.24 -3.57
CA ASP A 48 18.76 -5.35 -2.15
C ASP A 48 17.54 -5.31 -1.23
N ARG A 49 16.52 -4.49 -1.56
CA ARG A 49 15.49 -4.11 -0.59
C ARG A 49 14.05 -4.32 -1.02
N TYR A 50 13.75 -4.47 -2.31
CA TYR A 50 12.39 -4.36 -2.81
C TYR A 50 11.87 -5.58 -3.56
N LEU A 51 12.74 -6.30 -4.27
CA LEU A 51 12.32 -7.46 -5.02
C LEU A 51 11.99 -8.65 -4.13
N LEU A 52 10.92 -9.34 -4.46
CA LEU A 52 10.66 -10.66 -3.89
C LEU A 52 11.59 -11.71 -4.54
N PRO A 53 11.83 -12.86 -3.91
CA PRO A 53 12.66 -13.91 -4.48
C PRO A 53 12.21 -14.32 -5.89
N GLY A 54 13.10 -14.18 -6.87
CA GLY A 54 12.83 -14.50 -8.28
C GLY A 54 12.06 -13.45 -9.07
N GLU A 55 11.72 -12.32 -8.47
CA GLU A 55 10.98 -11.23 -9.11
C GLU A 55 11.91 -10.35 -9.97
N LYS A 56 11.43 -9.89 -11.13
CA LYS A 56 12.10 -8.89 -11.95
C LYS A 56 11.58 -7.48 -11.63
N PHE A 57 12.30 -6.42 -12.04
CA PHE A 57 11.91 -5.04 -11.74
C PHE A 57 10.51 -4.70 -12.22
N GLN A 58 10.18 -5.07 -13.45
CA GLN A 58 8.86 -4.78 -14.02
C GLN A 58 7.75 -5.62 -13.40
N ASP A 59 8.04 -6.84 -12.94
CA ASP A 59 7.08 -7.68 -12.22
C ASP A 59 6.73 -7.06 -10.87
N MET A 60 7.73 -6.51 -10.15
CA MET A 60 7.53 -5.77 -8.91
C MET A 60 6.61 -4.56 -9.13
N PHE A 61 6.86 -3.74 -10.15
CA PHE A 61 6.00 -2.60 -10.47
C PHE A 61 4.57 -3.02 -10.79
N MET A 62 4.40 -4.11 -11.52
CA MET A 62 3.07 -4.66 -11.80
C MET A 62 2.39 -5.23 -10.55
N ARG A 63 3.13 -5.92 -9.68
CA ARG A 63 2.61 -6.42 -8.38
C ARG A 63 2.04 -5.29 -7.54
N VAL A 64 2.80 -4.21 -7.39
CA VAL A 64 2.38 -3.03 -6.64
C VAL A 64 1.17 -2.36 -7.30
N ALA A 65 1.21 -2.18 -8.62
CA ALA A 65 0.09 -1.60 -9.36
C ALA A 65 -1.21 -2.39 -9.17
N LYS A 66 -1.16 -3.72 -9.24
CA LYS A 66 -2.31 -4.60 -8.99
C LYS A 66 -2.84 -4.49 -7.56
N CYS A 67 -1.94 -4.39 -6.59
CA CYS A 67 -2.31 -4.33 -5.18
C CYS A 67 -3.18 -3.11 -4.84
N TYR A 68 -2.92 -1.98 -5.50
CA TYR A 68 -3.57 -0.70 -5.20
C TYR A 68 -4.52 -0.21 -6.30
N SER A 69 -4.94 -1.09 -7.18
CA SER A 69 -5.89 -0.77 -8.26
C SER A 69 -7.27 -1.38 -8.01
N ASP A 70 -8.29 -0.74 -8.56
CA ASP A 70 -9.67 -1.20 -8.50
C ASP A 70 -9.99 -2.22 -9.60
N ASN A 71 -9.24 -2.19 -10.71
CA ASN A 71 -9.43 -3.04 -11.90
C ASN A 71 -8.15 -3.04 -12.77
N ASP A 72 -8.12 -3.90 -13.78
CA ASP A 72 -6.95 -4.08 -14.64
C ASP A 72 -6.57 -2.82 -15.43
N ALA A 73 -7.53 -2.04 -15.90
CA ALA A 73 -7.24 -0.78 -16.58
C ALA A 73 -6.58 0.24 -15.64
N HIS A 74 -7.00 0.27 -14.37
CA HIS A 74 -6.36 1.09 -13.33
C HIS A 74 -4.96 0.56 -13.01
N ALA A 75 -4.81 -0.75 -12.86
CA ALA A 75 -3.50 -1.39 -12.65
C ALA A 75 -2.52 -1.06 -13.78
N GLN A 76 -2.95 -1.15 -15.03
CA GLN A 76 -2.12 -0.81 -16.18
C GLN A 76 -1.66 0.66 -16.16
N ARG A 77 -2.54 1.60 -15.80
CA ARG A 77 -2.17 3.02 -15.68
C ARG A 77 -1.14 3.26 -14.59
N ILE A 78 -1.36 2.68 -13.40
CA ILE A 78 -0.40 2.80 -12.27
C ILE A 78 0.96 2.21 -12.70
N TYR A 79 0.96 1.00 -13.27
CA TYR A 79 2.17 0.37 -13.78
C TYR A 79 2.90 1.24 -14.80
N ASP A 80 2.16 1.81 -15.76
CA ASP A 80 2.75 2.66 -16.78
C ASP A 80 3.43 3.90 -16.18
N TYR A 81 2.84 4.54 -15.19
CA TYR A 81 3.42 5.71 -14.53
C TYR A 81 4.67 5.35 -13.72
N ILE A 82 4.64 4.25 -12.97
CA ILE A 82 5.79 3.79 -12.19
C ILE A 82 6.92 3.36 -13.12
N SER A 83 6.64 2.50 -14.10
CA SER A 83 7.65 1.93 -15.00
C SER A 83 8.30 2.96 -15.95
N LYS A 84 7.60 4.07 -16.22
CA LYS A 84 8.15 5.22 -16.96
C LYS A 84 8.89 6.22 -16.06
N MET A 85 8.98 5.96 -14.75
CA MET A 85 9.58 6.86 -13.74
C MET A 85 8.87 8.22 -13.63
N TRP A 86 7.59 8.30 -13.98
CA TRP A 86 6.80 9.52 -13.79
C TRP A 86 6.28 9.67 -12.36
N PHE A 87 6.17 8.56 -11.67
CA PHE A 87 5.75 8.46 -10.29
C PHE A 87 6.49 7.30 -9.61
N MET A 88 6.94 7.50 -8.36
CA MET A 88 7.56 6.45 -7.57
C MET A 88 6.85 6.35 -6.23
N PRO A 89 6.27 5.18 -5.90
CA PRO A 89 5.67 4.94 -4.60
C PRO A 89 6.69 5.03 -3.47
N ALA A 90 6.21 5.34 -2.26
CA ALA A 90 7.04 5.29 -1.07
C ALA A 90 7.58 3.87 -0.81
N THR A 91 8.73 3.79 -0.15
CA THR A 91 9.41 2.52 0.17
C THR A 91 8.47 1.43 0.70
N PRO A 92 7.62 1.67 1.73
CA PRO A 92 6.76 0.61 2.26
C PRO A 92 5.70 0.13 1.26
N VAL A 93 5.21 1.03 0.41
CA VAL A 93 4.27 0.69 -0.65
C VAL A 93 4.93 -0.20 -1.69
N LEU A 94 6.16 0.15 -2.10
CA LEU A 94 6.89 -0.56 -3.14
C LEU A 94 7.39 -1.94 -2.66
N SER A 95 7.88 -2.04 -1.42
CA SER A 95 8.38 -3.30 -0.86
C SER A 95 7.26 -4.25 -0.46
N ASN A 96 6.20 -3.74 0.17
CA ASN A 96 5.17 -4.55 0.82
C ASN A 96 3.88 -4.69 0.00
N GLY A 97 3.63 -3.80 -0.98
CA GLY A 97 2.43 -3.86 -1.82
C GLY A 97 2.33 -5.18 -2.56
N GLY A 98 1.26 -5.94 -2.30
CA GLY A 98 1.04 -7.27 -2.87
C GLY A 98 1.93 -8.37 -2.32
N ALA A 99 2.79 -8.09 -1.32
CA ALA A 99 3.54 -9.10 -0.59
C ALA A 99 2.67 -9.76 0.50
N LYS A 100 3.09 -10.95 0.96
CA LYS A 100 2.35 -11.68 2.00
C LYS A 100 2.45 -11.04 3.39
N ARG A 101 3.45 -10.21 3.64
CA ARG A 101 3.75 -9.60 4.94
C ARG A 101 4.19 -8.16 4.73
N GLY A 102 4.04 -7.36 5.76
CA GLY A 102 4.41 -5.95 5.79
C GLY A 102 3.21 -5.02 5.58
N LEU A 103 3.38 -3.80 6.07
CA LEU A 103 2.38 -2.73 5.93
C LEU A 103 2.84 -1.72 4.87
N PRO A 104 1.91 -1.05 4.17
CA PRO A 104 2.26 -0.02 3.18
C PRO A 104 2.62 1.33 3.82
N ILE A 105 2.85 1.33 5.12
CA ILE A 105 3.22 2.48 5.94
C ILE A 105 4.42 2.15 6.81
N SER A 106 5.22 3.18 7.15
CA SER A 106 6.39 3.06 8.04
C SER A 106 6.36 4.06 9.19
N CYS A 107 5.30 4.85 9.28
CA CYS A 107 5.18 5.90 10.29
C CYS A 107 4.01 5.57 11.23
N PHE A 108 4.31 5.64 12.52
CA PHE A 108 3.35 5.48 13.59
C PHE A 108 3.38 6.73 14.46
N LEU A 109 2.21 7.19 14.88
CA LEU A 109 2.08 8.34 15.76
C LEU A 109 1.37 7.88 17.02
N ASN A 110 1.93 8.22 18.16
CA ASN A 110 1.27 8.06 19.44
C ASN A 110 1.29 9.38 20.22
N THR A 111 0.36 9.56 21.12
CA THR A 111 0.25 10.73 21.98
C THR A 111 0.68 10.36 23.37
N VAL A 112 1.66 11.11 23.91
CA VAL A 112 2.10 10.96 25.31
C VAL A 112 1.21 11.83 26.19
N GLN A 113 0.49 11.20 27.12
CA GLN A 113 -0.28 11.93 28.13
C GLN A 113 0.66 12.48 29.20
N ASP A 114 0.34 13.67 29.76
CA ASP A 114 1.11 14.30 30.82
C ASP A 114 0.82 13.63 32.19
N SER A 115 1.28 12.39 32.31
CA SER A 115 1.23 11.58 33.51
C SER A 115 2.28 10.48 33.46
N LEU A 116 2.77 9.99 34.58
CA LEU A 116 3.72 8.87 34.62
C LEU A 116 3.14 7.62 33.96
N GLU A 117 1.86 7.35 34.18
CA GLU A 117 1.18 6.22 33.57
C GLU A 117 1.09 6.34 32.04
N GLY A 118 0.79 7.54 31.52
CA GLY A 118 0.76 7.82 30.09
C GLY A 118 2.13 7.67 29.44
N ILE A 119 3.20 8.11 30.11
CA ILE A 119 4.59 7.95 29.64
C ILE A 119 4.96 6.47 29.56
N LEU A 120 4.67 5.70 30.62
CA LEU A 120 4.96 4.25 30.65
C LEU A 120 4.15 3.47 29.62
N SER A 121 2.89 3.84 29.41
CA SER A 121 2.04 3.25 28.36
C SER A 121 2.62 3.48 26.97
N THR A 122 3.04 4.71 26.69
CA THR A 122 3.67 5.06 25.39
C THR A 122 4.99 4.29 25.17
N TRP A 123 5.79 4.08 26.20
CA TRP A 123 6.97 3.23 26.10
C TRP A 123 6.63 1.79 25.73
N GLY A 124 5.58 1.24 26.37
CA GLY A 124 5.07 -0.09 26.03
C GLY A 124 4.64 -0.18 24.55
N GLU A 125 3.90 0.80 24.05
CA GLU A 125 3.50 0.87 22.66
C GLU A 125 4.71 0.91 21.72
N ASN A 126 5.73 1.72 22.01
CA ASN A 126 6.93 1.83 21.21
C ASN A 126 7.72 0.52 21.13
N VAL A 127 7.75 -0.27 22.20
CA VAL A 127 8.39 -1.59 22.20
C VAL A 127 7.68 -2.55 21.22
N TRP A 128 6.34 -2.47 21.11
CA TRP A 128 5.60 -3.31 20.18
C TRP A 128 5.69 -2.83 18.72
N LEU A 129 5.99 -1.55 18.49
CA LEU A 129 6.15 -0.98 17.15
C LEU A 129 7.58 -1.17 16.57
N ALA A 130 8.57 -1.39 17.41
CA ALA A 130 9.97 -1.60 17.02
C ALA A 130 10.25 -3.04 16.56
#